data_d6e4d1a9a850c030a6f4132b1acbe2c6
#
_entry.id   d6e4d1a9a850c030a6f4132b1acbe2c6
#
_cell.length_a   1.000
_cell.length_b   1.000
_cell.length_c   1.000
_cell.angle_alpha   90.00
_cell.angle_beta   90.00
_cell.angle_gamma   90.00
#
_symmetry.space_group_name_H-M   'P 1'
#
loop_
_entity.id
_entity.type
_entity.pdbx_description
1 polymer ?
#
loop_
_entity_poly.entity_id
_entity_poly.type
_entity_poly.pdbx_seq_one_letter_code
_entity_poly.pdbx_strand_id
1 'polypeptide(L)'
;MEKFFDSEEAPEQEIDVKNYDTLTQTLKELESGELDLLAMPAELLHGKQLQMYNANCEVLGARTPRTPNMILVSENKLQYQPKSAIILSDSKLVRRQLRRARKGLRVLSTKAFIEINEREEKFEDELEKYSWMEKLRLNEEIDGFIIPRVIYSEVEINGRRHSLLPDPHNLGDSHYLAHPYSDLVVIIGRKNFPKSISELFTETEGDTIWKIQDYFLSSMDEKQLETIGVLVRHRKLSTLMTQAEKHRDLTMEQSFHDLEGEVITNEILVEFKIEKISSDGKRTISLHRVVPYSKHEIAMVTAKKDWMKFLERAEMNEIKFLND
;
A
#
# COMPACT_ATOMS: atom_id res chain seq x y z
N MET A 1 15.87 -3.29 2.88
CA MET A 1 16.85 -3.09 3.97
C MET A 1 18.26 -2.89 3.42
N GLU A 2 18.76 -3.68 2.45
CA GLU A 2 20.11 -3.50 1.89
C GLU A 2 20.38 -2.03 1.50
N LYS A 3 19.52 -1.42 0.69
CA LYS A 3 19.62 0.02 0.33
C LYS A 3 19.64 0.99 1.52
N PHE A 4 19.13 0.58 2.68
CA PHE A 4 19.20 1.40 3.90
C PHE A 4 20.59 1.33 4.50
N PHE A 5 21.20 0.14 4.58
CA PHE A 5 22.56 0.00 5.12
C PHE A 5 23.62 0.68 4.23
N ASP A 6 23.34 0.86 2.93
CA ASP A 6 24.18 1.57 1.99
C ASP A 6 23.93 3.10 1.99
N SER A 7 22.97 3.60 2.78
CA SER A 7 22.62 5.02 2.83
C SER A 7 23.32 5.77 3.96
N GLU A 8 23.37 7.10 3.86
CA GLU A 8 23.85 7.99 4.92
C GLU A 8 22.99 7.93 6.20
N GLU A 9 21.80 7.34 6.13
CA GLU A 9 20.88 7.15 7.27
C GLU A 9 21.20 5.88 8.09
N ALA A 10 22.14 5.05 7.63
CA ALA A 10 22.55 3.85 8.33
C ALA A 10 23.26 4.20 9.66
N PRO A 11 23.02 3.43 10.75
CA PRO A 11 23.75 3.61 11.99
C PRO A 11 25.26 3.37 11.80
N GLU A 12 26.09 4.14 12.49
CA GLU A 12 27.57 3.98 12.48
C GLU A 12 28.06 2.71 13.20
N GLN A 13 27.14 1.93 13.77
CA GLN A 13 27.47 0.70 14.49
C GLN A 13 27.75 -0.44 13.53
N GLU A 14 28.65 -1.34 13.94
CA GLU A 14 28.91 -2.59 13.22
C GLU A 14 27.67 -3.50 13.30
N ILE A 15 27.10 -3.83 12.13
CA ILE A 15 25.87 -4.62 12.00
C ILE A 15 26.18 -5.88 11.21
N ASP A 16 25.99 -7.05 11.81
CA ASP A 16 26.03 -8.33 11.10
C ASP A 16 24.64 -8.65 10.53
N VAL A 17 24.55 -8.75 9.19
CA VAL A 17 23.29 -8.98 8.47
C VAL A 17 23.23 -10.42 7.98
N LYS A 18 22.17 -11.15 8.38
CA LYS A 18 21.89 -12.52 7.95
C LYS A 18 20.54 -12.60 7.25
N ASN A 19 20.47 -13.37 6.17
CA ASN A 19 19.23 -13.65 5.47
C ASN A 19 18.62 -14.97 5.93
N TYR A 20 17.29 -14.99 6.10
CA TYR A 20 16.54 -16.15 6.57
C TYR A 20 15.35 -16.44 5.65
N ASP A 21 15.10 -17.72 5.40
CA ASP A 21 14.02 -18.17 4.52
C ASP A 21 12.68 -18.30 5.26
N THR A 22 12.71 -18.51 6.58
CA THR A 22 11.49 -18.79 7.35
C THR A 22 11.37 -17.98 8.63
N LEU A 23 10.19 -17.40 8.85
CA LEU A 23 9.89 -16.66 10.10
C LEU A 23 10.03 -17.53 11.36
N THR A 24 9.67 -18.81 11.28
CA THR A 24 9.73 -19.70 12.45
C THR A 24 11.15 -19.91 12.97
N GLN A 25 12.13 -20.03 12.08
CA GLN A 25 13.53 -20.14 12.47
C GLN A 25 14.01 -18.83 13.08
N THR A 26 13.74 -17.72 12.42
CA THR A 26 14.18 -16.40 12.85
C THR A 26 13.62 -16.02 14.22
N LEU A 27 12.34 -16.36 14.50
CA LEU A 27 11.74 -16.11 15.82
C LEU A 27 12.41 -16.92 16.93
N LYS A 28 12.88 -18.14 16.66
CA LYS A 28 13.65 -18.94 17.65
C LYS A 28 15.00 -18.31 17.96
N GLU A 29 15.69 -17.80 16.94
CA GLU A 29 16.99 -17.14 17.12
C GLU A 29 16.84 -15.77 17.81
N LEU A 30 15.73 -15.04 17.58
CA LEU A 30 15.36 -13.87 18.38
C LEU A 30 15.12 -14.24 19.84
N GLU A 31 14.36 -15.30 20.11
CA GLU A 31 14.04 -15.76 21.46
C GLU A 31 15.31 -16.21 22.22
N SER A 32 16.23 -16.95 21.57
CA SER A 32 17.49 -17.39 22.16
C SER A 32 18.51 -16.25 22.36
N GLY A 33 18.35 -15.14 21.68
CA GLY A 33 19.27 -14.00 21.72
C GLY A 33 20.45 -14.13 20.74
N GLU A 34 20.41 -15.08 19.81
CA GLU A 34 21.38 -15.20 18.72
C GLU A 34 21.16 -14.15 17.63
N LEU A 35 19.93 -13.63 17.56
CA LEU A 35 19.53 -12.51 16.71
C LEU A 35 18.95 -11.40 17.59
N ASP A 36 19.31 -10.16 17.31
CA ASP A 36 18.81 -9.00 18.05
C ASP A 36 17.54 -8.43 17.45
N LEU A 37 17.53 -8.23 16.15
CA LEU A 37 16.43 -7.62 15.40
C LEU A 37 16.17 -8.38 14.11
N LEU A 38 14.90 -8.45 13.72
CA LEU A 38 14.44 -8.94 12.42
C LEU A 38 13.77 -7.82 11.65
N ALA A 39 14.21 -7.55 10.43
CA ALA A 39 13.51 -6.69 9.49
C ALA A 39 12.81 -7.55 8.44
N MET A 40 11.50 -7.36 8.25
CA MET A 40 10.73 -8.11 7.26
C MET A 40 9.60 -7.28 6.65
N PRO A 41 9.13 -7.61 5.43
CA PRO A 41 7.92 -7.01 4.87
C PRO A 41 6.71 -7.24 5.78
N ALA A 42 5.98 -6.17 6.08
CA ALA A 42 4.82 -6.21 6.99
C ALA A 42 3.71 -7.14 6.46
N GLU A 43 3.57 -7.29 5.15
CA GLU A 43 2.63 -8.20 4.51
C GLU A 43 2.81 -9.66 4.98
N LEU A 44 4.06 -10.10 5.14
CA LEU A 44 4.37 -11.46 5.59
C LEU A 44 4.04 -11.71 7.07
N LEU A 45 3.79 -10.64 7.84
CA LEU A 45 3.45 -10.73 9.26
C LEU A 45 1.93 -10.84 9.49
N HIS A 46 1.11 -10.51 8.51
CA HIS A 46 -0.35 -10.59 8.64
C HIS A 46 -0.81 -11.98 9.07
N GLY A 47 -1.66 -12.05 10.08
CA GLY A 47 -2.16 -13.31 10.64
C GLY A 47 -1.17 -14.10 11.50
N LYS A 48 0.06 -13.61 11.73
CA LYS A 48 1.11 -14.30 12.50
C LYS A 48 1.36 -13.73 13.90
N GLN A 49 0.48 -12.86 14.38
CA GLN A 49 0.60 -12.21 15.69
C GLN A 49 0.70 -13.22 16.85
N LEU A 50 -0.04 -14.33 16.78
CA LEU A 50 0.03 -15.39 17.80
C LEU A 50 1.39 -16.10 17.79
N GLN A 51 1.98 -16.31 16.60
CA GLN A 51 3.32 -16.92 16.48
C GLN A 51 4.39 -16.04 17.11
N MET A 52 4.33 -14.71 16.87
CA MET A 52 5.24 -13.76 17.54
C MET A 52 5.06 -13.73 19.05
N TYR A 53 3.80 -13.68 19.51
CA TYR A 53 3.50 -13.68 20.94
C TYR A 53 4.07 -14.91 21.65
N ASN A 54 3.94 -16.09 21.06
CA ASN A 54 4.46 -17.36 21.60
C ASN A 54 6.00 -17.40 21.64
N ALA A 55 6.66 -16.70 20.74
CA ALA A 55 8.12 -16.53 20.71
C ALA A 55 8.62 -15.36 21.57
N ASN A 56 7.76 -14.78 22.41
CA ASN A 56 8.10 -13.62 23.23
C ASN A 56 8.68 -12.43 22.43
N CYS A 57 8.21 -12.26 21.19
CA CYS A 57 8.61 -11.20 20.27
C CYS A 57 7.47 -10.21 20.04
N GLU A 58 7.83 -8.99 19.65
CA GLU A 58 6.87 -7.92 19.29
C GLU A 58 7.43 -7.05 18.17
N VAL A 59 6.54 -6.33 17.46
CA VAL A 59 6.94 -5.29 16.53
C VAL A 59 7.37 -4.07 17.32
N LEU A 60 8.65 -3.73 17.21
CA LEU A 60 9.26 -2.59 17.88
C LEU A 60 9.00 -1.28 17.13
N GLY A 61 8.76 -1.36 15.82
CA GLY A 61 8.44 -0.24 14.97
C GLY A 61 8.51 -0.62 13.49
N ALA A 62 8.45 0.38 12.63
CA ALA A 62 8.48 0.17 11.18
C ALA A 62 9.20 1.30 10.43
N ARG A 63 9.60 1.02 9.20
CA ARG A 63 10.14 2.02 8.26
C ARG A 63 9.05 2.51 7.33
N THR A 64 9.11 3.80 7.01
CA THR A 64 8.15 4.44 6.11
C THR A 64 8.28 3.89 4.68
N PRO A 65 7.18 3.52 4.02
CA PRO A 65 7.19 3.10 2.62
C PRO A 65 7.77 4.18 1.70
N ARG A 66 8.73 3.82 0.86
CA ARG A 66 9.37 4.77 -0.09
C ARG A 66 8.76 4.69 -1.49
N THR A 67 8.34 3.49 -1.90
CA THR A 67 7.88 3.22 -3.27
C THR A 67 6.63 2.34 -3.34
N PRO A 68 5.58 2.61 -2.55
CA PRO A 68 4.40 1.72 -2.45
C PRO A 68 3.54 1.70 -3.71
N ASN A 69 3.82 2.58 -4.67
CA ASN A 69 2.97 2.79 -5.84
C ASN A 69 3.29 1.81 -6.96
N MET A 70 2.24 1.50 -7.73
CA MET A 70 2.35 0.74 -8.97
C MET A 70 2.58 1.67 -10.16
N ILE A 71 3.15 1.14 -11.23
CA ILE A 71 3.40 1.84 -12.50
C ILE A 71 2.59 1.16 -13.59
N LEU A 72 1.89 1.95 -14.39
CA LEU A 72 1.37 1.54 -15.68
C LEU A 72 2.47 1.78 -16.74
N VAL A 73 2.89 0.71 -17.38
CA VAL A 73 3.78 0.75 -18.56
C VAL A 73 2.90 0.69 -19.80
N SER A 74 2.87 1.77 -20.57
CA SER A 74 2.07 1.86 -21.79
C SER A 74 2.45 3.10 -22.59
N GLU A 75 2.14 3.15 -23.87
CA GLU A 75 2.40 4.32 -24.74
C GLU A 75 1.60 5.55 -24.26
N ASN A 76 0.33 5.36 -23.91
CA ASN A 76 -0.58 6.42 -23.50
C ASN A 76 -0.87 6.39 -22.00
N LYS A 77 -1.09 7.57 -21.38
CA LYS A 77 -1.66 7.66 -20.04
C LYS A 77 -3.02 6.96 -20.01
N LEU A 78 -3.43 6.47 -18.84
CA LEU A 78 -4.65 5.71 -18.67
C LEU A 78 -5.90 6.39 -19.27
N GLN A 79 -6.03 7.70 -19.06
CA GLN A 79 -7.16 8.49 -19.56
C GLN A 79 -7.23 8.58 -21.09
N TYR A 80 -6.12 8.35 -21.79
CA TYR A 80 -6.01 8.38 -23.26
C TYR A 80 -5.95 6.99 -23.89
N GLN A 81 -6.06 5.93 -23.08
CA GLN A 81 -6.11 4.57 -23.61
C GLN A 81 -7.33 4.38 -24.53
N PRO A 82 -7.20 3.63 -25.63
CA PRO A 82 -8.35 3.30 -26.48
C PRO A 82 -9.44 2.56 -25.69
N LYS A 83 -10.67 2.61 -26.17
CA LYS A 83 -11.72 1.72 -25.68
C LYS A 83 -11.31 0.30 -26.04
N SER A 84 -11.53 -0.65 -25.11
CA SER A 84 -11.11 -2.04 -25.24
C SER A 84 -9.59 -2.30 -25.16
N ALA A 85 -8.76 -1.30 -24.84
CA ALA A 85 -7.34 -1.52 -24.57
C ALA A 85 -7.13 -2.65 -23.54
N ILE A 86 -6.18 -3.53 -23.83
CA ILE A 86 -5.83 -4.67 -22.98
C ILE A 86 -4.69 -4.25 -22.05
N ILE A 87 -4.98 -4.28 -20.75
CA ILE A 87 -3.97 -3.99 -19.71
C ILE A 87 -3.86 -5.20 -18.80
N LEU A 88 -2.65 -5.71 -18.59
CA LEU A 88 -2.39 -6.82 -17.69
C LEU A 88 -2.07 -6.34 -16.26
N SER A 89 -2.66 -6.99 -15.28
CA SER A 89 -2.35 -6.79 -13.86
C SER A 89 -2.80 -7.98 -13.03
N ASP A 90 -1.90 -8.56 -12.23
CA ASP A 90 -2.24 -9.66 -11.33
C ASP A 90 -2.92 -9.16 -10.04
N SER A 91 -2.78 -7.89 -9.70
CA SER A 91 -3.43 -7.27 -8.55
C SER A 91 -4.94 -7.10 -8.78
N LYS A 92 -5.78 -7.75 -7.95
CA LYS A 92 -7.24 -7.57 -7.99
C LYS A 92 -7.65 -6.13 -7.70
N LEU A 93 -7.03 -5.50 -6.71
CA LEU A 93 -7.27 -4.10 -6.37
C LEU A 93 -7.01 -3.19 -7.57
N VAL A 94 -5.83 -3.30 -8.18
CA VAL A 94 -5.46 -2.43 -9.29
C VAL A 94 -6.37 -2.63 -10.49
N ARG A 95 -6.76 -3.88 -10.82
CA ARG A 95 -7.74 -4.13 -11.88
C ARG A 95 -9.08 -3.41 -11.63
N ARG A 96 -9.56 -3.39 -10.38
CA ARG A 96 -10.79 -2.67 -10.00
C ARG A 96 -10.61 -1.15 -10.12
N GLN A 97 -9.48 -0.63 -9.65
CA GLN A 97 -9.13 0.80 -9.76
C GLN A 97 -9.03 1.27 -11.22
N LEU A 98 -8.40 0.48 -12.09
CA LEU A 98 -8.31 0.78 -13.52
C LEU A 98 -9.69 0.81 -14.19
N ARG A 99 -10.58 -0.15 -13.87
CA ARG A 99 -11.97 -0.16 -14.37
C ARG A 99 -12.77 1.04 -13.86
N ARG A 100 -12.54 1.49 -12.62
CA ARG A 100 -13.12 2.72 -12.08
C ARG A 100 -12.63 3.94 -12.86
N ALA A 101 -11.34 4.02 -13.10
CA ALA A 101 -10.70 5.18 -13.72
C ALA A 101 -11.05 5.33 -15.20
N ARG A 102 -11.15 4.23 -15.94
CA ARG A 102 -11.42 4.25 -17.37
C ARG A 102 -12.38 3.14 -17.77
N LYS A 103 -13.61 3.52 -18.12
CA LYS A 103 -14.61 2.58 -18.62
C LYS A 103 -14.21 2.01 -19.98
N GLY A 104 -14.48 0.71 -20.16
CA GLY A 104 -14.24 0.02 -21.43
C GLY A 104 -12.86 -0.61 -21.57
N LEU A 105 -11.97 -0.49 -20.60
CA LEU A 105 -10.71 -1.24 -20.59
C LEU A 105 -10.96 -2.75 -20.38
N ARG A 106 -10.16 -3.57 -21.05
CA ARG A 106 -10.06 -5.00 -20.81
C ARG A 106 -8.88 -5.25 -19.86
N VAL A 107 -9.14 -5.22 -18.56
CA VAL A 107 -8.08 -5.43 -17.55
C VAL A 107 -8.11 -6.89 -17.13
N LEU A 108 -7.07 -7.63 -17.48
CA LEU A 108 -6.94 -9.08 -17.28
C LEU A 108 -5.78 -9.38 -16.31
N SER A 109 -5.87 -10.54 -15.62
CA SER A 109 -4.68 -11.12 -14.98
C SER A 109 -3.82 -11.82 -16.03
N THR A 110 -2.54 -12.01 -15.72
CA THR A 110 -1.62 -12.79 -16.56
C THR A 110 -2.20 -14.17 -16.89
N LYS A 111 -2.70 -14.85 -15.85
CA LYS A 111 -3.33 -16.17 -16.00
C LYS A 111 -4.51 -16.13 -16.97
N ALA A 112 -5.45 -15.20 -16.80
CA ALA A 112 -6.61 -15.08 -17.68
C ALA A 112 -6.21 -14.75 -19.13
N PHE A 113 -5.17 -13.94 -19.34
CA PHE A 113 -4.67 -13.63 -20.67
C PHE A 113 -4.07 -14.87 -21.36
N ILE A 114 -3.28 -15.66 -20.62
CA ILE A 114 -2.68 -16.91 -21.10
C ILE A 114 -3.79 -17.90 -21.51
N GLU A 115 -4.79 -18.11 -20.65
CA GLU A 115 -5.92 -19.01 -20.89
C GLU A 115 -6.76 -18.59 -22.12
N ILE A 116 -7.11 -17.30 -22.23
CA ILE A 116 -7.91 -16.78 -23.36
C ILE A 116 -7.18 -16.93 -24.70
N ASN A 117 -5.86 -16.81 -24.71
CA ASN A 117 -5.04 -16.89 -25.93
C ASN A 117 -4.44 -18.30 -26.14
N GLU A 118 -4.87 -19.32 -25.37
CA GLU A 118 -4.45 -20.72 -25.48
C GLU A 118 -2.92 -20.88 -25.46
N ARG A 119 -2.23 -20.14 -24.56
CA ARG A 119 -0.78 -20.15 -24.42
C ARG A 119 -0.35 -21.09 -23.30
N GLU A 120 0.89 -21.59 -23.36
CA GLU A 120 1.52 -22.42 -22.34
C GLU A 120 2.74 -21.71 -21.76
N GLU A 121 2.52 -20.57 -21.10
CA GLU A 121 3.60 -19.79 -20.48
C GLU A 121 3.75 -20.15 -19.00
N LYS A 122 5.00 -20.36 -18.57
CA LYS A 122 5.38 -20.55 -17.17
C LYS A 122 6.55 -19.63 -16.87
N PHE A 123 6.55 -19.04 -15.69
CA PHE A 123 7.59 -18.11 -15.25
C PHE A 123 8.27 -18.69 -14.02
N GLU A 124 9.61 -18.63 -13.99
CA GLU A 124 10.41 -19.05 -12.85
C GLU A 124 10.35 -18.00 -11.73
N ASP A 125 10.31 -16.72 -12.13
CA ASP A 125 10.24 -15.58 -11.23
C ASP A 125 9.39 -14.40 -11.76
N GLU A 126 9.29 -13.35 -10.97
CA GLU A 126 8.56 -12.14 -11.35
C GLU A 126 9.26 -11.33 -12.44
N LEU A 127 10.59 -11.32 -12.50
CA LEU A 127 11.34 -10.56 -13.49
C LEU A 127 11.11 -11.12 -14.88
N GLU A 128 11.12 -12.44 -15.01
CA GLU A 128 10.80 -13.14 -16.25
C GLU A 128 9.37 -12.84 -16.72
N LYS A 129 8.40 -12.87 -15.80
CA LYS A 129 7.00 -12.53 -16.07
C LYS A 129 6.87 -11.10 -16.62
N TYR A 130 7.50 -10.11 -16.00
CA TYR A 130 7.41 -8.72 -16.47
C TYR A 130 8.19 -8.49 -17.76
N SER A 131 9.29 -9.17 -17.98
CA SER A 131 10.02 -9.17 -19.26
C SER A 131 9.16 -9.74 -20.39
N TRP A 132 8.39 -10.79 -20.11
CA TRP A 132 7.43 -11.34 -21.07
C TRP A 132 6.28 -10.35 -21.36
N MET A 133 5.73 -9.68 -20.34
CA MET A 133 4.70 -8.64 -20.55
C MET A 133 5.20 -7.49 -21.42
N GLU A 134 6.46 -7.07 -21.26
CA GLU A 134 7.06 -6.04 -22.10
C GLU A 134 7.21 -6.51 -23.55
N LYS A 135 7.59 -7.78 -23.79
CA LYS A 135 7.60 -8.36 -25.15
C LYS A 135 6.20 -8.35 -25.78
N LEU A 136 5.15 -8.70 -25.04
CA LEU A 136 3.77 -8.62 -25.53
C LEU A 136 3.38 -7.19 -25.91
N ARG A 137 3.78 -6.20 -25.11
CA ARG A 137 3.51 -4.79 -25.40
C ARG A 137 4.26 -4.32 -26.63
N LEU A 138 5.52 -4.68 -26.80
CA LEU A 138 6.33 -4.35 -27.98
C LEU A 138 5.77 -4.98 -29.27
N ASN A 139 5.17 -6.16 -29.14
CA ASN A 139 4.50 -6.86 -30.26
C ASN A 139 3.06 -6.36 -30.49
N GLU A 140 2.61 -5.32 -29.77
CA GLU A 140 1.23 -4.77 -29.86
C GLU A 140 0.12 -5.77 -29.54
N GLU A 141 0.43 -6.84 -28.78
CA GLU A 141 -0.55 -7.82 -28.32
C GLU A 141 -1.34 -7.33 -27.09
N ILE A 142 -0.74 -6.42 -26.34
CA ILE A 142 -1.36 -5.70 -25.22
C ILE A 142 -1.01 -4.21 -25.31
N ASP A 143 -1.87 -3.35 -24.79
CA ASP A 143 -1.65 -1.90 -24.75
C ASP A 143 -0.81 -1.45 -23.56
N GLY A 144 -0.71 -2.30 -22.53
CA GLY A 144 0.11 -2.01 -21.36
C GLY A 144 -0.02 -3.06 -20.25
N PHE A 145 0.78 -2.88 -19.21
CA PHE A 145 0.75 -3.72 -18.02
C PHE A 145 1.11 -2.92 -16.76
N ILE A 146 0.76 -3.48 -15.61
CA ILE A 146 1.05 -2.90 -14.31
C ILE A 146 2.20 -3.65 -13.65
N ILE A 147 3.17 -2.88 -13.13
CA ILE A 147 4.35 -3.39 -12.46
C ILE A 147 4.59 -2.63 -11.14
N PRO A 148 5.02 -3.31 -10.05
CA PRO A 148 5.49 -2.62 -8.85
C PRO A 148 6.68 -1.71 -9.16
N ARG A 149 6.72 -0.51 -8.57
CA ARG A 149 7.80 0.43 -8.82
C ARG A 149 9.18 -0.12 -8.43
N VAL A 150 9.24 -0.96 -7.42
CA VAL A 150 10.49 -1.61 -6.98
C VAL A 150 11.05 -2.47 -8.11
N ILE A 151 10.22 -3.34 -8.70
CA ILE A 151 10.63 -4.27 -9.76
C ILE A 151 10.90 -3.55 -11.08
N TYR A 152 10.20 -2.43 -11.35
CA TYR A 152 10.39 -1.66 -12.59
C TYR A 152 11.84 -1.26 -12.85
N SER A 153 12.63 -1.01 -11.80
CA SER A 153 14.04 -0.63 -11.95
C SER A 153 14.98 -1.79 -12.27
N GLU A 154 14.49 -3.03 -12.16
CA GLU A 154 15.27 -4.26 -12.35
C GLU A 154 15.00 -4.92 -13.71
N VAL A 155 13.92 -4.51 -14.38
CA VAL A 155 13.53 -5.03 -15.71
C VAL A 155 13.85 -4.01 -16.79
N GLU A 156 14.44 -4.44 -17.91
CA GLU A 156 14.61 -3.59 -19.09
C GLU A 156 13.26 -3.30 -19.76
N ILE A 157 12.73 -2.10 -19.51
CA ILE A 157 11.45 -1.65 -20.04
C ILE A 157 11.67 -0.41 -20.90
N ASN A 158 11.25 -0.49 -22.16
CA ASN A 158 11.33 0.61 -23.12
C ASN A 158 10.05 1.46 -23.20
N GLY A 159 8.98 1.03 -22.51
CA GLY A 159 7.70 1.73 -22.48
C GLY A 159 7.70 2.98 -21.60
N ARG A 160 6.78 3.92 -21.90
CA ARG A 160 6.55 5.07 -21.01
C ARG A 160 5.94 4.61 -19.70
N ARG A 161 6.41 5.19 -18.61
CA ARG A 161 5.92 4.91 -17.26
C ARG A 161 4.90 5.96 -16.79
N HIS A 162 3.80 5.51 -16.23
CA HIS A 162 2.78 6.36 -15.62
C HIS A 162 2.51 5.86 -14.21
N SER A 163 2.96 6.62 -13.21
CA SER A 163 2.74 6.25 -11.80
C SER A 163 1.28 6.32 -11.42
N LEU A 164 0.77 5.30 -10.76
CA LEU A 164 -0.57 5.26 -10.17
C LEU A 164 -0.48 5.85 -8.76
N LEU A 165 -0.91 7.10 -8.59
CA LEU A 165 -0.71 7.87 -7.37
C LEU A 165 -1.99 7.98 -6.53
N PRO A 166 -1.87 8.07 -5.20
CA PRO A 166 -3.01 8.26 -4.31
C PRO A 166 -3.64 9.66 -4.43
N ASP A 167 -2.85 10.66 -4.84
CA ASP A 167 -3.32 12.01 -5.10
C ASP A 167 -3.42 12.27 -6.60
N PRO A 168 -4.59 12.62 -7.12
CA PRO A 168 -4.73 12.97 -8.51
C PRO A 168 -4.01 14.29 -8.83
N HIS A 169 -3.38 14.36 -10.00
CA HIS A 169 -2.72 15.58 -10.45
C HIS A 169 -3.70 16.71 -10.79
N ASN A 170 -4.86 16.36 -11.35
CA ASN A 170 -5.89 17.30 -11.73
C ASN A 170 -7.21 16.97 -11.05
N LEU A 171 -8.07 17.98 -10.94
CA LEU A 171 -9.42 17.81 -10.45
C LEU A 171 -10.18 16.82 -11.35
N GLY A 172 -10.74 15.77 -10.75
CA GLY A 172 -11.48 14.74 -11.50
C GLY A 172 -10.66 13.56 -12.00
N ASP A 173 -9.33 13.59 -11.90
CA ASP A 173 -8.51 12.42 -12.16
C ASP A 173 -8.73 11.35 -11.06
N SER A 174 -8.56 10.09 -11.44
CA SER A 174 -8.71 8.99 -10.50
C SER A 174 -7.49 8.88 -9.57
N HIS A 175 -7.74 8.51 -8.32
CA HIS A 175 -6.72 8.16 -7.35
C HIS A 175 -6.52 6.63 -7.29
N TYR A 176 -5.33 6.22 -6.85
CA TYR A 176 -4.93 4.82 -6.73
C TYR A 176 -4.30 4.59 -5.37
N LEU A 177 -4.98 3.85 -4.50
CA LEU A 177 -4.41 3.46 -3.22
C LEU A 177 -3.57 2.19 -3.39
N ALA A 178 -2.49 2.10 -2.64
CA ALA A 178 -1.66 0.90 -2.60
C ALA A 178 -2.36 -0.26 -1.89
N HIS A 179 -1.87 -1.47 -2.11
CA HIS A 179 -2.25 -2.62 -1.29
C HIS A 179 -1.89 -2.40 0.17
N PRO A 180 -2.60 -3.04 1.10
CA PRO A 180 -2.17 -3.12 2.48
C PRO A 180 -0.71 -3.51 2.60
N TYR A 181 0.00 -2.86 3.53
CA TYR A 181 1.40 -3.12 3.87
C TYR A 181 2.43 -2.93 2.74
N SER A 182 2.03 -2.42 1.57
CA SER A 182 2.95 -2.23 0.43
C SER A 182 4.18 -1.43 0.81
N ASP A 183 5.38 -2.00 0.55
CA ASP A 183 6.69 -1.39 0.82
C ASP A 183 6.92 -1.00 2.30
N LEU A 184 6.11 -1.54 3.20
CA LEU A 184 6.23 -1.33 4.65
C LEU A 184 7.13 -2.42 5.24
N VAL A 185 8.22 -2.02 5.89
CA VAL A 185 9.13 -2.94 6.58
C VAL A 185 8.95 -2.78 8.08
N VAL A 186 8.64 -3.86 8.77
CA VAL A 186 8.55 -3.91 10.24
C VAL A 186 9.85 -4.40 10.84
N ILE A 187 10.16 -3.85 12.01
CA ILE A 187 11.29 -4.26 12.84
C ILE A 187 10.75 -5.01 14.05
N ILE A 188 11.16 -6.25 14.21
CA ILE A 188 10.71 -7.16 15.25
C ILE A 188 11.90 -7.46 16.17
N GLY A 189 11.64 -7.53 17.46
CA GLY A 189 12.61 -7.92 18.46
C GLY A 189 11.94 -8.62 19.63
N ARG A 190 12.75 -9.04 20.61
CA ARG A 190 12.24 -9.57 21.88
C ARG A 190 11.44 -8.50 22.64
N LYS A 191 10.47 -8.89 23.42
CA LYS A 191 9.81 -7.99 24.37
C LYS A 191 10.84 -7.31 25.26
N ASN A 192 10.64 -6.01 25.50
CA ASN A 192 11.56 -5.16 26.27
C ASN A 192 12.95 -4.98 25.64
N PHE A 193 13.10 -5.17 24.32
CA PHE A 193 14.33 -4.80 23.62
C PHE A 193 14.61 -3.28 23.80
N PRO A 194 15.88 -2.85 23.95
CA PRO A 194 16.20 -1.46 24.20
C PRO A 194 15.69 -0.53 23.10
N LYS A 195 14.85 0.43 23.47
CA LYS A 195 14.28 1.42 22.54
C LYS A 195 15.36 2.23 21.80
N SER A 196 16.41 2.63 22.52
CA SER A 196 17.53 3.40 21.95
C SER A 196 18.22 2.70 20.77
N ILE A 197 18.13 1.38 20.69
CA ILE A 197 18.67 0.60 19.57
C ILE A 197 17.62 0.45 18.49
N SER A 198 16.39 0.07 18.84
CA SER A 198 15.33 -0.12 17.82
C SER A 198 14.96 1.18 17.09
N GLU A 199 15.02 2.32 17.76
CA GLU A 199 14.75 3.65 17.17
C GLU A 199 15.74 4.04 16.06
N LEU A 200 16.93 3.41 16.01
CA LEU A 200 17.88 3.60 14.89
C LEU A 200 17.36 3.00 13.57
N PHE A 201 16.45 2.02 13.66
CA PHE A 201 15.94 1.26 12.51
C PHE A 201 14.49 1.56 12.17
N THR A 202 13.81 2.39 12.98
CA THR A 202 12.38 2.70 12.81
C THR A 202 12.16 4.18 12.54
N GLU A 203 10.98 4.53 12.05
CA GLU A 203 10.57 5.90 11.76
C GLU A 203 9.18 6.15 12.33
N THR A 204 8.96 7.30 12.95
CA THR A 204 7.66 7.65 13.57
C THR A 204 6.49 7.53 12.58
N GLU A 205 6.69 7.91 11.34
CA GLU A 205 5.68 7.75 10.29
C GLU A 205 5.44 6.28 9.98
N GLY A 206 6.50 5.47 9.84
CA GLY A 206 6.42 4.02 9.63
C GLY A 206 5.65 3.32 10.75
N ASP A 207 5.95 3.67 12.01
CA ASP A 207 5.24 3.15 13.18
C ASP A 207 3.74 3.47 13.15
N THR A 208 3.41 4.71 12.78
CA THR A 208 2.01 5.14 12.63
C THR A 208 1.31 4.36 11.52
N ILE A 209 1.98 4.16 10.38
CA ILE A 209 1.46 3.39 9.24
C ILE A 209 1.20 1.95 9.66
N TRP A 210 2.16 1.31 10.33
CA TRP A 210 2.02 -0.06 10.82
C TRP A 210 0.84 -0.19 11.79
N LYS A 211 0.81 0.62 12.86
CA LYS A 211 -0.23 0.58 13.89
C LYS A 211 -1.64 0.74 13.32
N ILE A 212 -1.82 1.71 12.42
CA ILE A 212 -3.13 1.95 11.80
C ILE A 212 -3.53 0.78 10.89
N GLN A 213 -2.62 0.31 10.04
CA GLN A 213 -2.93 -0.79 9.13
C GLN A 213 -3.19 -2.09 9.88
N ASP A 214 -2.35 -2.47 10.82
CA ASP A 214 -2.55 -3.67 11.62
C ASP A 214 -3.87 -3.62 12.39
N TYR A 215 -4.20 -2.49 13.02
CA TYR A 215 -5.48 -2.31 13.74
C TYR A 215 -6.69 -2.49 12.84
N PHE A 216 -6.68 -1.93 11.63
CA PHE A 216 -7.81 -2.05 10.69
C PHE A 216 -7.92 -3.44 10.08
N LEU A 217 -6.81 -4.07 9.75
CA LEU A 217 -6.73 -5.20 8.84
C LEU A 217 -6.53 -6.54 9.55
N SER A 218 -6.10 -6.56 10.81
CA SER A 218 -5.79 -7.80 11.57
C SER A 218 -6.92 -8.82 11.63
N SER A 219 -8.18 -8.38 11.49
CA SER A 219 -9.36 -9.25 11.48
C SER A 219 -9.82 -9.70 10.09
N MET A 220 -9.12 -9.28 9.03
CA MET A 220 -9.47 -9.57 7.65
C MET A 220 -8.64 -10.75 7.13
N ASP A 221 -9.24 -11.58 6.28
CA ASP A 221 -8.53 -12.65 5.60
C ASP A 221 -7.76 -12.11 4.36
N GLU A 222 -6.86 -12.94 3.82
CA GLU A 222 -6.02 -12.58 2.66
C GLU A 222 -6.87 -12.21 1.42
N LYS A 223 -8.01 -12.89 1.19
CA LYS A 223 -8.89 -12.61 0.06
C LYS A 223 -9.54 -11.23 0.17
N GLN A 224 -9.87 -10.81 1.40
CA GLN A 224 -10.40 -9.48 1.65
C GLN A 224 -9.32 -8.42 1.41
N LEU A 225 -8.09 -8.65 1.87
CA LEU A 225 -6.96 -7.74 1.69
C LEU A 225 -6.63 -7.48 0.21
N GLU A 226 -6.74 -8.49 -0.66
CA GLU A 226 -6.50 -8.35 -2.10
C GLU A 226 -7.36 -7.30 -2.81
N THR A 227 -8.44 -6.84 -2.18
CA THR A 227 -9.42 -5.91 -2.76
C THR A 227 -9.50 -4.57 -2.05
N ILE A 228 -8.68 -4.38 -1.02
CA ILE A 228 -8.64 -3.16 -0.20
C ILE A 228 -7.43 -2.32 -0.60
N GLY A 229 -7.67 -1.03 -0.79
CA GLY A 229 -6.62 -0.03 -0.93
C GLY A 229 -6.46 0.76 0.35
N VAL A 230 -5.22 1.02 0.75
CA VAL A 230 -4.90 1.76 1.99
C VAL A 230 -3.88 2.85 1.71
N LEU A 231 -4.07 4.00 2.34
CA LEU A 231 -3.10 5.08 2.44
C LEU A 231 -3.04 5.52 3.89
N VAL A 232 -1.86 5.52 4.46
CA VAL A 232 -1.56 6.15 5.74
C VAL A 232 -0.28 6.94 5.56
N ARG A 233 -0.27 8.20 6.02
CA ARG A 233 0.93 9.05 5.92
C ARG A 233 0.84 10.22 6.87
N HIS A 234 1.98 10.78 7.19
CA HIS A 234 2.09 12.07 7.86
C HIS A 234 1.99 13.22 6.85
N ARG A 235 1.31 14.29 7.26
CA ARG A 235 1.12 15.48 6.42
C ARG A 235 1.42 16.73 7.23
N LYS A 236 2.14 17.68 6.60
CA LYS A 236 2.22 19.03 7.13
C LYS A 236 0.95 19.79 6.79
N LEU A 237 0.45 20.57 7.73
CA LEU A 237 -0.74 21.39 7.54
C LEU A 237 -0.62 22.30 6.30
N SER A 238 0.52 22.97 6.12
CA SER A 238 0.76 23.82 4.96
C SER A 238 0.59 23.10 3.61
N THR A 239 1.00 21.83 3.53
CA THR A 239 0.83 21.03 2.32
C THR A 239 -0.64 20.70 2.04
N LEU A 240 -1.42 20.42 3.10
CA LEU A 240 -2.86 20.15 2.95
C LEU A 240 -3.63 21.43 2.60
N MET A 241 -3.29 22.57 3.18
CA MET A 241 -3.90 23.86 2.83
C MET A 241 -3.65 24.21 1.36
N THR A 242 -2.41 24.11 0.88
CA THR A 242 -2.07 24.31 -0.54
C THR A 242 -2.85 23.34 -1.46
N GLN A 243 -3.04 22.10 -1.02
CA GLN A 243 -3.82 21.13 -1.76
C GLN A 243 -5.32 21.48 -1.78
N ALA A 244 -5.89 21.89 -0.64
CA ALA A 244 -7.27 22.33 -0.54
C ALA A 244 -7.56 23.54 -1.41
N GLU A 245 -6.70 24.55 -1.39
CA GLU A 245 -6.77 25.72 -2.29
C GLU A 245 -6.74 25.33 -3.77
N LYS A 246 -5.76 24.50 -4.15
CA LYS A 246 -5.61 24.02 -5.54
C LYS A 246 -6.86 23.28 -6.02
N HIS A 247 -7.48 22.49 -5.17
CA HIS A 247 -8.66 21.68 -5.48
C HIS A 247 -9.97 22.42 -5.20
N ARG A 248 -9.90 23.64 -4.65
CA ARG A 248 -11.06 24.42 -4.20
C ARG A 248 -11.95 23.65 -3.21
N ASP A 249 -11.31 22.89 -2.31
CA ASP A 249 -11.98 22.10 -1.28
C ASP A 249 -12.18 22.95 -0.03
N LEU A 250 -13.21 23.77 -0.05
CA LEU A 250 -13.57 24.67 1.06
C LEU A 250 -13.85 23.90 2.36
N THR A 251 -14.36 22.67 2.28
CA THR A 251 -14.63 21.85 3.46
C THR A 251 -13.32 21.45 4.14
N MET A 252 -12.33 21.05 3.35
CA MET A 252 -11.01 20.73 3.88
C MET A 252 -10.31 21.97 4.42
N GLU A 253 -10.35 23.08 3.71
CA GLU A 253 -9.78 24.36 4.16
C GLU A 253 -10.37 24.82 5.49
N GLN A 254 -11.68 24.84 5.62
CA GLN A 254 -12.38 25.23 6.84
C GLN A 254 -12.10 24.29 8.02
N SER A 255 -11.84 23.00 7.77
CA SER A 255 -11.54 22.02 8.83
C SER A 255 -10.25 22.28 9.60
N PHE A 256 -9.38 23.14 9.09
CA PHE A 256 -8.11 23.50 9.71
C PHE A 256 -8.13 24.84 10.47
N HIS A 257 -9.28 25.52 10.48
CA HIS A 257 -9.47 26.78 11.17
C HIS A 257 -10.53 26.63 12.27
N ASP A 258 -10.38 27.41 13.33
CA ASP A 258 -11.41 27.56 14.36
C ASP A 258 -12.49 28.55 13.93
N LEU A 259 -13.41 28.86 14.85
CA LEU A 259 -14.52 29.81 14.59
C LEU A 259 -14.03 31.26 14.41
N GLU A 260 -12.86 31.59 14.93
CA GLU A 260 -12.21 32.88 14.79
C GLU A 260 -11.37 32.97 13.49
N GLY A 261 -11.21 31.86 12.77
CA GLY A 261 -10.40 31.78 11.54
C GLY A 261 -8.91 31.53 11.78
N GLU A 262 -8.53 31.22 13.02
CA GLU A 262 -7.16 30.87 13.37
C GLU A 262 -6.87 29.39 13.10
N VAL A 263 -5.63 29.05 12.80
CA VAL A 263 -5.21 27.67 12.53
C VAL A 263 -5.27 26.82 13.79
N ILE A 264 -6.05 25.75 13.77
CA ILE A 264 -6.34 24.90 14.94
C ILE A 264 -5.08 24.24 15.50
N THR A 265 -4.10 23.88 14.65
CA THR A 265 -2.90 23.16 15.07
C THR A 265 -1.74 23.36 14.12
N ASN A 266 -0.53 23.40 14.67
CA ASN A 266 0.71 23.32 13.92
C ASN A 266 1.34 21.92 13.98
N GLU A 267 0.63 20.94 14.54
CA GLU A 267 1.11 19.56 14.61
C GLU A 267 1.18 18.90 13.25
N ILE A 268 1.96 17.83 13.18
CA ILE A 268 1.89 16.88 12.07
C ILE A 268 0.49 16.26 12.08
N LEU A 269 -0.11 16.17 10.91
CA LEU A 269 -1.40 15.52 10.72
C LEU A 269 -1.19 14.09 10.22
N VAL A 270 -2.01 13.17 10.69
CA VAL A 270 -2.10 11.80 10.20
C VAL A 270 -3.28 11.72 9.24
N GLU A 271 -2.98 11.49 7.98
CA GLU A 271 -3.97 11.18 6.95
C GLU A 271 -4.06 9.67 6.77
N PHE A 272 -5.28 9.12 6.90
CA PHE A 272 -5.51 7.73 6.53
C PHE A 272 -6.77 7.58 5.71
N LYS A 273 -6.66 6.77 4.68
CA LYS A 273 -7.72 6.44 3.75
C LYS A 273 -7.75 4.94 3.51
N ILE A 274 -8.95 4.36 3.58
CA ILE A 274 -9.18 2.96 3.24
C ILE A 274 -10.32 2.90 2.24
N GLU A 275 -10.19 2.07 1.22
CA GLU A 275 -11.24 1.87 0.22
C GLU A 275 -11.39 0.41 -0.19
N LYS A 276 -12.63 0.04 -0.53
CA LYS A 276 -12.97 -1.23 -1.18
C LYS A 276 -13.78 -0.93 -2.43
N ILE A 277 -13.40 -1.54 -3.55
CA ILE A 277 -14.01 -1.28 -4.85
C ILE A 277 -14.71 -2.56 -5.32
N SER A 278 -15.91 -2.43 -5.91
CA SER A 278 -16.63 -3.56 -6.52
C SER A 278 -15.85 -4.15 -7.71
N SER A 279 -16.10 -5.41 -8.04
CA SER A 279 -15.41 -6.13 -9.13
C SER A 279 -15.53 -5.42 -10.48
N ASP A 280 -16.66 -4.76 -10.74
CA ASP A 280 -16.90 -3.99 -11.95
C ASP A 280 -16.32 -2.55 -11.91
N GLY A 281 -15.72 -2.12 -10.79
CA GLY A 281 -15.17 -0.78 -10.60
C GLY A 281 -16.20 0.34 -10.45
N LYS A 282 -17.51 0.06 -10.41
CA LYS A 282 -18.53 1.11 -10.43
C LYS A 282 -18.89 1.67 -9.07
N ARG A 283 -18.64 0.92 -8.00
CA ARG A 283 -18.99 1.29 -6.63
C ARG A 283 -17.75 1.26 -5.77
N THR A 284 -17.63 2.24 -4.88
CA THR A 284 -16.51 2.35 -3.93
C THR A 284 -17.08 2.65 -2.55
N ILE A 285 -16.66 1.88 -1.56
CA ILE A 285 -16.78 2.23 -0.17
C ILE A 285 -15.45 2.84 0.21
N SER A 286 -15.46 4.02 0.80
CA SER A 286 -14.23 4.67 1.27
C SER A 286 -14.45 5.36 2.59
N LEU A 287 -13.42 5.37 3.41
CA LEU A 287 -13.32 6.15 4.62
C LEU A 287 -12.03 6.95 4.55
N HIS A 288 -12.11 8.24 4.80
CA HIS A 288 -10.97 9.16 4.80
C HIS A 288 -11.00 9.98 6.08
N ARG A 289 -9.88 10.09 6.77
CA ARG A 289 -9.69 10.92 7.96
C ARG A 289 -8.36 11.65 7.88
N VAL A 290 -8.37 12.88 8.35
CA VAL A 290 -7.17 13.69 8.59
C VAL A 290 -7.30 14.22 10.01
N VAL A 291 -6.34 13.90 10.87
CA VAL A 291 -6.43 14.22 12.29
C VAL A 291 -5.05 14.62 12.83
N PRO A 292 -4.97 15.46 13.87
CA PRO A 292 -3.72 15.74 14.55
C PRO A 292 -3.04 14.47 15.06
N TYR A 293 -1.71 14.42 14.98
CA TYR A 293 -0.93 13.27 15.44
C TYR A 293 -1.27 12.87 16.88
N SER A 294 -1.46 13.85 17.77
CA SER A 294 -1.84 13.62 19.16
C SER A 294 -3.19 12.91 19.34
N LYS A 295 -4.07 12.88 18.32
CA LYS A 295 -5.42 12.30 18.36
C LYS A 295 -5.61 11.08 17.47
N HIS A 296 -4.57 10.63 16.77
CA HIS A 296 -4.73 9.58 15.74
C HIS A 296 -5.21 8.23 16.30
N GLU A 297 -4.79 7.84 17.51
CA GLU A 297 -5.20 6.57 18.11
C GLU A 297 -6.70 6.52 18.41
N ILE A 298 -7.26 7.61 18.97
CA ILE A 298 -8.72 7.71 19.24
C ILE A 298 -9.48 7.75 17.91
N ALA A 299 -9.00 8.51 16.94
CA ALA A 299 -9.59 8.59 15.61
C ALA A 299 -9.59 7.24 14.89
N MET A 300 -8.54 6.45 15.05
CA MET A 300 -8.43 5.10 14.50
C MET A 300 -9.53 4.17 15.03
N VAL A 301 -9.80 4.20 16.35
CA VAL A 301 -10.85 3.38 16.97
C VAL A 301 -12.23 3.73 16.45
N THR A 302 -12.55 5.02 16.35
CA THR A 302 -13.84 5.48 15.83
C THR A 302 -13.99 5.17 14.34
N ALA A 303 -12.94 5.38 13.57
CA ALA A 303 -12.93 5.11 12.14
C ALA A 303 -13.11 3.61 11.82
N LYS A 304 -12.51 2.70 12.60
CA LYS A 304 -12.74 1.25 12.41
C LYS A 304 -14.22 0.88 12.62
N LYS A 305 -14.87 1.46 13.62
CA LYS A 305 -16.32 1.25 13.85
C LYS A 305 -17.16 1.76 12.67
N ASP A 306 -16.80 2.93 12.12
CA ASP A 306 -17.50 3.49 10.96
C ASP A 306 -17.26 2.63 9.72
N TRP A 307 -16.04 2.17 9.51
CA TRP A 307 -15.67 1.28 8.39
C TRP A 307 -16.48 -0.03 8.43
N MET A 308 -16.56 -0.69 9.58
CA MET A 308 -17.37 -1.91 9.75
C MET A 308 -18.84 -1.67 9.42
N LYS A 309 -19.44 -0.56 9.91
CA LYS A 309 -20.82 -0.19 9.56
C LYS A 309 -21.01 0.06 8.05
N PHE A 310 -20.03 0.63 7.37
CA PHE A 310 -20.10 0.83 5.91
C PHE A 310 -20.08 -0.51 5.17
N LEU A 311 -19.24 -1.44 5.59
CA LEU A 311 -19.23 -2.79 5.03
C LEU A 311 -20.55 -3.53 5.25
N GLU A 312 -21.08 -3.55 6.48
CA GLU A 312 -22.37 -4.16 6.82
C GLU A 312 -23.51 -3.59 5.97
N ARG A 313 -23.59 -2.25 5.85
CA ARG A 313 -24.62 -1.61 5.02
C ARG A 313 -24.49 -1.95 3.54
N ALA A 314 -23.27 -2.11 3.05
CA ALA A 314 -23.03 -2.51 1.67
C ALA A 314 -23.50 -3.94 1.42
N GLU A 315 -23.31 -4.85 2.36
CA GLU A 315 -23.79 -6.24 2.30
C GLU A 315 -25.32 -6.32 2.34
N MET A 316 -25.95 -5.59 3.29
CA MET A 316 -27.43 -5.55 3.43
C MET A 316 -28.16 -5.02 2.18
N ASN A 317 -27.50 -4.15 1.40
CA ASN A 317 -28.08 -3.59 0.17
C ASN A 317 -27.78 -4.42 -1.08
N GLU A 318 -27.46 -5.71 -0.94
CA GLU A 318 -27.07 -6.62 -2.04
C GLU A 318 -25.94 -6.05 -2.93
N ILE A 319 -25.15 -5.15 -2.38
CA ILE A 319 -23.99 -4.62 -3.08
C ILE A 319 -22.95 -5.73 -3.05
N LYS A 320 -22.84 -6.50 -4.14
CA LYS A 320 -21.80 -7.56 -4.31
C LYS A 320 -20.39 -6.95 -4.23
N PHE A 321 -19.95 -6.63 -3.02
CA PHE A 321 -18.56 -6.25 -2.76
C PHE A 321 -17.70 -7.45 -2.36
N LEU A 322 -18.34 -8.55 -1.97
CA LEU A 322 -17.66 -9.62 -1.24
C LEU A 322 -17.63 -10.97 -1.98
N ASN A 323 -18.41 -11.15 -3.03
CA ASN A 323 -18.44 -12.41 -3.74
C ASN A 323 -17.64 -12.29 -5.05
N ASP A 324 -16.35 -12.54 -4.95
CA ASP A 324 -15.48 -13.03 -6.03
C ASP A 324 -14.28 -13.77 -5.42
#